data_30c9faf600a0fad440715f111e6aed27
#
_entry.id   30c9faf600a0fad440715f111e6aed27
#
_cell.length_a   1.000
_cell.length_b   1.000
_cell.length_c   1.000
_cell.angle_alpha   90.00
_cell.angle_beta   90.00
_cell.angle_gamma   90.00
#
_symmetry.space_group_name_H-M   'P 1'
#
loop_
_entity.id
_entity.type
_entity.pdbx_description
1 polymer ?
#
loop_
_entity_poly.entity_id
_entity_poly.type
_entity_poly.pdbx_seq_one_letter_code
_entity_poly.pdbx_strand_id
1 'polypeptide(L)'
;MGGNDGPADERPAHQVSLPTFAIDRLPVTNAQFAEFLNHGGSSNKQNERLYDDDDADARIHRQGSHWLADQGYGHHPAVESSWAGARDYCAWRGKRLPTEAEWEKAARGSDGRKYPWGNMPPDRTRAQYGARFNETAPADAFPAGASPYGVLGMAGNTWEWVASAYRPYPYDAADGREDPATGPVRGTRGGGHDSPAEEITTTQRGRNLSRNPAAGHHNIGFRCAR
;
A
#
# COMPACT_ATOMS: atom_id res chain seq x y z
N MET A 1 3.57 -0.88 17.90
CA MET A 1 2.58 -1.12 16.84
C MET A 1 1.19 -0.95 17.41
N GLY A 2 0.23 -0.49 16.61
CA GLY A 2 -1.13 -0.20 17.07
C GLY A 2 -1.26 1.01 17.98
N GLY A 3 -2.45 1.21 18.51
CA GLY A 3 -2.82 2.31 19.41
C GLY A 3 -3.78 1.86 20.50
N ASN A 4 -4.05 2.73 21.49
CA ASN A 4 -5.05 2.44 22.52
C ASN A 4 -6.34 3.24 22.32
N ASP A 5 -6.26 4.34 21.56
CA ASP A 5 -7.35 5.30 21.38
C ASP A 5 -8.04 5.17 20.00
N GLY A 6 -7.47 4.36 19.10
CA GLY A 6 -7.99 4.11 17.76
C GLY A 6 -9.13 3.10 17.70
N PRO A 7 -9.54 2.71 16.50
CA PRO A 7 -10.48 1.62 16.24
C PRO A 7 -10.10 0.31 16.92
N ALA A 8 -11.08 -0.58 17.12
CA ALA A 8 -10.87 -1.83 17.87
C ALA A 8 -9.81 -2.75 17.25
N ASP A 9 -9.69 -2.75 15.92
CA ASP A 9 -8.73 -3.57 15.17
C ASP A 9 -7.30 -3.00 15.16
N GLU A 10 -7.12 -1.77 15.64
CA GLU A 10 -5.82 -1.15 15.87
C GLU A 10 -5.31 -1.35 17.30
N ARG A 11 -6.11 -1.98 18.19
CA ARG A 11 -5.80 -2.19 19.60
C ARG A 11 -5.40 -3.63 19.91
N PRO A 12 -4.64 -3.83 20.99
CA PRO A 12 -3.97 -2.83 21.83
C PRO A 12 -2.68 -2.31 21.19
N ALA A 13 -2.14 -1.20 21.71
CA ALA A 13 -0.74 -0.83 21.46
C ALA A 13 0.17 -1.91 22.03
N HIS A 14 1.16 -2.36 21.26
CA HIS A 14 2.07 -3.43 21.63
C HIS A 14 3.45 -3.28 20.99
N GLN A 15 4.45 -3.94 21.55
CA GLN A 15 5.81 -3.93 21.00
C GLN A 15 5.98 -5.06 20.00
N VAL A 16 6.66 -4.75 18.88
CA VAL A 16 7.06 -5.72 17.86
C VAL A 16 8.54 -5.50 17.57
N SER A 17 9.34 -6.56 17.71
CA SER A 17 10.74 -6.56 17.29
C SER A 17 10.82 -6.90 15.81
N LEU A 18 11.55 -6.08 15.05
CA LEU A 18 11.80 -6.29 13.64
C LEU A 18 13.30 -6.39 13.38
N PRO A 19 13.74 -7.30 12.50
CA PRO A 19 15.09 -7.25 11.99
C PRO A 19 15.29 -5.97 11.15
N THR A 20 16.53 -5.64 10.84
CA THR A 20 16.83 -4.56 9.89
C THR A 20 16.23 -4.88 8.53
N PHE A 21 15.55 -3.91 7.93
CA PHE A 21 14.96 -4.01 6.62
C PHE A 21 15.14 -2.69 5.84
N ALA A 22 14.99 -2.76 4.54
CA ALA A 22 14.86 -1.59 3.68
C ALA A 22 13.45 -1.56 3.08
N ILE A 23 12.89 -0.36 2.88
CA ILE A 23 11.59 -0.16 2.26
C ILE A 23 11.72 0.92 1.18
N ASP A 24 10.97 0.80 0.08
CA ASP A 24 10.99 1.77 -0.98
C ASP A 24 10.48 3.13 -0.49
N ARG A 25 11.18 4.19 -0.88
CA ARG A 25 10.85 5.55 -0.50
C ARG A 25 9.48 5.99 -1.06
N LEU A 26 9.13 5.52 -2.25
CA LEU A 26 7.89 5.84 -2.96
C LEU A 26 7.05 4.57 -3.17
N PRO A 27 5.73 4.67 -3.30
CA PRO A 27 4.93 3.59 -3.83
C PRO A 27 5.32 3.29 -5.29
N VAL A 28 5.06 2.06 -5.74
CA VAL A 28 5.28 1.65 -7.13
C VAL A 28 4.35 2.46 -8.03
N THR A 29 4.91 2.98 -9.13
CA THR A 29 4.15 3.83 -10.06
C THR A 29 3.53 3.03 -11.21
N ASN A 30 2.52 3.61 -11.89
CA ASN A 30 1.91 3.02 -13.07
C ASN A 30 2.94 2.70 -14.17
N ALA A 31 3.90 3.59 -14.42
CA ALA A 31 4.95 3.34 -15.41
C ALA A 31 5.80 2.11 -15.05
N GLN A 32 6.20 1.98 -13.77
CA GLN A 32 6.97 0.84 -13.30
C GLN A 32 6.17 -0.47 -13.33
N PHE A 33 4.88 -0.42 -13.01
CA PHE A 33 4.05 -1.62 -13.05
C PHE A 33 3.73 -2.03 -14.49
N ALA A 34 3.59 -1.08 -15.42
CA ALA A 34 3.46 -1.36 -16.86
C ALA A 34 4.68 -2.11 -17.42
N GLU A 35 5.90 -1.77 -16.96
CA GLU A 35 7.11 -2.52 -17.32
C GLU A 35 7.02 -4.00 -16.88
N PHE A 36 6.52 -4.25 -15.68
CA PHE A 36 6.30 -5.61 -15.17
C PHE A 36 5.25 -6.36 -16.00
N LEU A 37 4.12 -5.74 -16.33
CA LEU A 37 3.09 -6.33 -17.18
C LEU A 37 3.62 -6.64 -18.59
N ASN A 38 4.52 -5.82 -19.13
CA ASN A 38 5.18 -6.10 -20.42
C ASN A 38 6.12 -7.32 -20.34
N HIS A 39 6.63 -7.64 -19.16
CA HIS A 39 7.49 -8.82 -18.97
C HIS A 39 6.68 -10.12 -18.86
N GLY A 40 5.56 -10.12 -18.16
CA GLY A 40 4.84 -11.35 -17.79
C GLY A 40 3.34 -11.37 -18.10
N GLY A 41 2.74 -10.26 -18.53
CA GLY A 41 1.30 -10.15 -18.75
C GLY A 41 0.51 -9.81 -17.48
N SER A 42 -0.84 -9.76 -17.61
CA SER A 42 -1.75 -9.41 -16.50
C SER A 42 -2.21 -10.61 -15.65
N SER A 43 -1.66 -11.80 -15.91
CA SER A 43 -1.90 -13.03 -15.11
C SER A 43 -0.60 -13.80 -14.95
N ASN A 44 -0.42 -14.47 -13.81
CA ASN A 44 0.75 -15.30 -13.55
C ASN A 44 0.53 -16.77 -13.95
N LYS A 45 1.54 -17.61 -13.73
CA LYS A 45 1.50 -19.05 -14.07
C LYS A 45 0.47 -19.84 -13.25
N GLN A 46 0.04 -19.34 -12.11
CA GLN A 46 -1.01 -19.90 -11.26
C GLN A 46 -2.40 -19.43 -11.68
N ASN A 47 -2.49 -18.68 -12.79
CA ASN A 47 -3.71 -18.04 -13.29
C ASN A 47 -4.31 -17.04 -12.30
N GLU A 48 -3.48 -16.46 -11.42
CA GLU A 48 -3.90 -15.33 -10.59
C GLU A 48 -3.88 -14.07 -11.44
N ARG A 49 -4.94 -13.25 -11.34
CA ARG A 49 -5.00 -11.93 -11.97
C ARG A 49 -4.06 -10.99 -11.24
N LEU A 50 -3.15 -10.34 -11.96
CA LEU A 50 -2.16 -9.42 -11.42
C LEU A 50 -2.62 -7.96 -11.49
N TYR A 51 -3.43 -7.64 -12.49
CA TYR A 51 -3.91 -6.30 -12.77
C TYR A 51 -5.34 -6.34 -13.32
N ASP A 52 -6.18 -5.43 -12.86
CA ASP A 52 -7.60 -5.33 -13.24
C ASP A 52 -7.75 -4.39 -14.43
N ASP A 53 -7.33 -4.86 -15.61
CA ASP A 53 -7.20 -4.05 -16.82
C ASP A 53 -8.52 -3.77 -17.55
N ASP A 54 -9.60 -4.42 -17.15
CA ASP A 54 -10.95 -4.18 -17.64
C ASP A 54 -11.79 -3.28 -16.71
N ASP A 55 -11.23 -2.84 -15.58
CA ASP A 55 -11.86 -1.84 -14.72
C ASP A 55 -11.75 -0.44 -15.35
N ALA A 56 -12.83 0.34 -15.26
CA ALA A 56 -12.88 1.71 -15.77
C ALA A 56 -11.90 2.67 -15.07
N ASP A 57 -11.43 2.29 -13.88
CA ASP A 57 -10.49 3.06 -13.07
C ASP A 57 -9.03 2.72 -13.33
N ALA A 58 -8.78 1.69 -14.15
CA ALA A 58 -7.45 1.32 -14.58
C ALA A 58 -6.70 2.50 -15.22
N ARG A 59 -5.40 2.59 -14.94
CA ARG A 59 -4.51 3.64 -15.49
C ARG A 59 -3.34 3.05 -16.28
N ILE A 60 -3.40 1.76 -16.57
CA ILE A 60 -2.44 1.07 -17.43
C ILE A 60 -3.24 0.26 -18.45
N HIS A 61 -3.05 0.53 -19.71
CA HIS A 61 -3.79 -0.11 -20.79
C HIS A 61 -2.88 -0.68 -21.86
N ARG A 62 -3.38 -1.68 -22.60
CA ARG A 62 -2.68 -2.21 -23.75
C ARG A 62 -2.81 -1.27 -24.95
N GLN A 63 -1.65 -0.90 -25.51
CA GLN A 63 -1.55 -0.19 -26.78
C GLN A 63 -0.76 -1.08 -27.76
N GLY A 64 -1.46 -1.76 -28.64
CA GLY A 64 -0.89 -2.83 -29.46
C GLY A 64 -0.41 -4.01 -28.60
N SER A 65 0.87 -4.32 -28.66
CA SER A 65 1.50 -5.40 -27.86
C SER A 65 2.04 -4.96 -26.50
N HIS A 66 1.99 -3.67 -26.17
CA HIS A 66 2.62 -3.12 -24.98
C HIS A 66 1.60 -2.61 -23.97
N TRP A 67 1.93 -2.74 -22.70
CA TRP A 67 1.26 -2.10 -21.58
C TRP A 67 1.89 -0.72 -21.34
N LEU A 68 1.08 0.31 -21.29
CA LEU A 68 1.51 1.68 -21.06
C LEU A 68 0.61 2.36 -20.03
N ALA A 69 1.20 3.18 -19.18
CA ALA A 69 0.44 4.05 -18.32
C ALA A 69 -0.26 5.15 -19.16
N ASP A 70 -1.46 5.52 -18.74
CA ASP A 70 -2.21 6.62 -19.35
C ASP A 70 -1.42 7.92 -19.28
N GLN A 71 -1.65 8.78 -20.26
CA GLN A 71 -1.00 10.09 -20.32
C GLN A 71 -1.27 10.88 -19.03
N GLY A 72 -0.20 11.36 -18.40
CA GLY A 72 -0.26 12.09 -17.12
C GLY A 72 -0.24 11.20 -15.87
N TYR A 73 -0.51 9.90 -15.98
CA TYR A 73 -0.58 8.99 -14.82
C TYR A 73 0.67 8.13 -14.59
N GLY A 74 1.70 8.26 -15.41
CA GLY A 74 2.92 7.45 -15.30
C GLY A 74 3.59 7.48 -13.94
N HIS A 75 3.59 8.63 -13.26
CA HIS A 75 4.17 8.84 -11.94
C HIS A 75 3.18 8.66 -10.78
N HIS A 76 1.91 8.37 -11.05
CA HIS A 76 0.93 8.05 -10.01
C HIS A 76 1.11 6.63 -9.49
N PRO A 77 0.72 6.32 -8.25
CA PRO A 77 0.76 4.95 -7.72
C PRO A 77 0.00 3.96 -8.60
N ALA A 78 0.52 2.76 -8.72
CA ALA A 78 -0.11 1.66 -9.46
C ALA A 78 -1.30 1.12 -8.67
N VAL A 79 -2.47 1.66 -8.92
CA VAL A 79 -3.76 1.15 -8.44
C VAL A 79 -4.26 0.02 -9.36
N GLU A 80 -5.39 -0.59 -9.05
CA GLU A 80 -5.95 -1.76 -9.76
C GLU A 80 -5.01 -2.98 -9.81
N SER A 81 -3.92 -2.97 -9.05
CA SER A 81 -3.09 -4.15 -8.84
C SER A 81 -3.71 -5.05 -7.75
N SER A 82 -3.86 -6.35 -8.04
CA SER A 82 -4.23 -7.32 -7.01
C SER A 82 -3.08 -7.51 -6.02
N TRP A 83 -3.35 -8.15 -4.88
CA TRP A 83 -2.29 -8.53 -3.95
C TRP A 83 -1.24 -9.44 -4.60
N ALA A 84 -1.68 -10.38 -5.45
CA ALA A 84 -0.77 -11.24 -6.22
C ALA A 84 0.09 -10.41 -7.19
N GLY A 85 -0.49 -9.41 -7.85
CA GLY A 85 0.24 -8.49 -8.72
C GLY A 85 1.31 -7.71 -7.96
N ALA A 86 0.96 -7.18 -6.80
CA ALA A 86 1.89 -6.46 -5.92
C ALA A 86 3.04 -7.36 -5.42
N ARG A 87 2.71 -8.59 -4.97
CA ARG A 87 3.67 -9.61 -4.54
C ARG A 87 4.63 -9.98 -5.67
N ASP A 88 4.11 -10.31 -6.84
CA ASP A 88 4.88 -10.80 -7.97
C ASP A 88 5.74 -9.69 -8.60
N TYR A 89 5.24 -8.44 -8.62
CA TYR A 89 6.06 -7.27 -8.98
C TYR A 89 7.27 -7.13 -8.05
N CYS A 90 7.04 -7.15 -6.74
CA CYS A 90 8.15 -7.02 -5.79
C CYS A 90 9.15 -8.17 -5.94
N ALA A 91 8.69 -9.41 -6.14
CA ALA A 91 9.55 -10.56 -6.41
C ALA A 91 10.36 -10.40 -7.72
N TRP A 92 9.73 -9.90 -8.78
CA TRP A 92 10.40 -9.59 -10.04
C TRP A 92 11.54 -8.57 -9.87
N ARG A 93 11.35 -7.60 -8.94
CA ARG A 93 12.39 -6.61 -8.58
C ARG A 93 13.43 -7.14 -7.59
N GLY A 94 13.41 -8.44 -7.24
CA GLY A 94 14.28 -9.02 -6.22
C GLY A 94 13.99 -8.52 -4.80
N LYS A 95 12.73 -8.16 -4.54
CA LYS A 95 12.19 -7.63 -3.29
C LYS A 95 10.97 -8.44 -2.84
N ARG A 96 10.28 -7.98 -1.83
CA ARG A 96 9.02 -8.52 -1.32
C ARG A 96 8.06 -7.40 -0.90
N LEU A 97 6.80 -7.70 -0.65
CA LEU A 97 5.94 -6.77 0.07
C LEU A 97 6.46 -6.57 1.50
N PRO A 98 6.30 -5.38 2.09
CA PRO A 98 6.54 -5.19 3.51
C PRO A 98 5.53 -5.97 4.34
N THR A 99 5.93 -6.47 5.50
CA THR A 99 4.96 -6.90 6.51
C THR A 99 4.17 -5.71 7.04
N GLU A 100 3.03 -5.98 7.67
CA GLU A 100 2.21 -4.92 8.28
C GLU A 100 3.00 -4.16 9.37
N ALA A 101 3.84 -4.87 10.12
CA ALA A 101 4.67 -4.27 11.15
C ALA A 101 5.82 -3.42 10.58
N GLU A 102 6.46 -3.85 9.50
CA GLU A 102 7.48 -3.07 8.79
C GLU A 102 6.90 -1.79 8.20
N TRP A 103 5.71 -1.90 7.58
CA TRP A 103 5.01 -0.74 7.03
C TRP A 103 4.72 0.30 8.12
N GLU A 104 4.13 -0.11 9.26
CA GLU A 104 3.84 0.80 10.37
C GLU A 104 5.12 1.41 10.95
N LYS A 105 6.18 0.61 11.11
CA LYS A 105 7.49 1.12 11.55
C LYS A 105 8.03 2.18 10.61
N ALA A 106 7.96 1.96 9.30
CA ALA A 106 8.44 2.91 8.29
C ALA A 106 7.63 4.22 8.29
N ALA A 107 6.31 4.14 8.51
CA ALA A 107 5.42 5.29 8.59
C ALA A 107 5.60 6.08 9.90
N ARG A 108 5.66 5.37 11.02
CA ARG A 108 5.48 5.93 12.37
C ARG A 108 6.79 6.24 13.11
N GLY A 109 7.89 5.59 12.74
CA GLY A 109 9.12 5.67 13.53
C GLY A 109 9.02 4.91 14.85
N SER A 110 9.58 5.51 15.92
CA SER A 110 9.60 4.91 17.27
C SER A 110 8.96 5.80 18.35
N ASP A 111 8.45 6.96 17.98
CA ASP A 111 7.90 7.95 18.92
C ASP A 111 6.36 7.92 19.04
N GLY A 112 5.70 7.01 18.33
CA GLY A 112 4.26 6.83 18.45
C GLY A 112 3.41 7.89 17.75
N ARG A 113 3.98 8.66 16.82
CA ARG A 113 3.31 9.74 16.09
C ARG A 113 2.05 9.27 15.35
N LYS A 114 1.08 10.17 15.25
CA LYS A 114 -0.21 9.90 14.60
C LYS A 114 -0.11 9.83 13.07
N TYR A 115 0.65 10.75 12.48
CA TYR A 115 0.89 10.81 11.04
C TYR A 115 2.38 10.66 10.72
N PRO A 116 2.79 10.32 9.50
CA PRO A 116 4.20 10.18 9.16
C PRO A 116 5.04 11.42 9.49
N TRP A 117 4.49 12.62 9.31
CA TRP A 117 5.13 13.91 9.60
C TRP A 117 5.03 14.37 11.07
N GLY A 118 4.38 13.61 11.95
CA GLY A 118 4.18 13.96 13.36
C GLY A 118 2.71 14.00 13.79
N ASN A 119 2.37 14.89 14.73
CA ASN A 119 1.02 14.94 15.32
C ASN A 119 0.17 16.13 14.81
N MET A 120 0.72 16.96 13.92
CA MET A 120 -0.06 18.05 13.32
C MET A 120 -1.14 17.50 12.40
N PRO A 121 -2.35 18.07 12.40
CA PRO A 121 -3.42 17.66 11.49
C PRO A 121 -2.95 17.62 10.04
N PRO A 122 -3.54 16.74 9.21
CA PRO A 122 -3.21 16.70 7.79
C PRO A 122 -3.68 17.97 7.06
N ASP A 123 -2.90 18.35 6.06
CA ASP A 123 -3.24 19.40 5.10
C ASP A 123 -2.82 18.98 3.68
N ARG A 124 -3.22 19.76 2.69
CA ARG A 124 -2.99 19.45 1.26
C ARG A 124 -1.52 19.57 0.81
N THR A 125 -0.62 20.03 1.66
CA THR A 125 0.83 20.01 1.38
C THR A 125 1.50 18.72 1.82
N ARG A 126 0.82 17.89 2.63
CA ARG A 126 1.35 16.67 3.26
C ARG A 126 0.73 15.40 2.73
N ALA A 127 -0.53 15.43 2.29
CA ALA A 127 -1.22 14.23 1.84
C ALA A 127 -2.40 14.53 0.91
N GLN A 128 -2.76 13.57 0.07
CA GLN A 128 -4.01 13.53 -0.68
C GLN A 128 -5.02 12.71 0.13
N TYR A 129 -6.16 13.32 0.53
CA TYR A 129 -7.23 12.69 1.31
C TYR A 129 -8.55 13.42 1.07
N GLY A 130 -9.69 12.80 1.32
CA GLY A 130 -11.01 13.41 1.12
C GLY A 130 -11.18 13.99 -0.29
N ALA A 131 -10.51 13.40 -1.26
CA ALA A 131 -10.60 13.77 -2.66
C ALA A 131 -11.76 13.02 -3.33
N ARG A 132 -12.01 13.32 -4.60
CA ARG A 132 -13.00 12.60 -5.37
C ARG A 132 -12.53 11.19 -5.68
N PHE A 133 -13.47 10.36 -6.06
CA PHE A 133 -13.21 9.03 -6.57
C PHE A 133 -12.15 9.07 -7.70
N ASN A 134 -11.20 8.16 -7.63
CA ASN A 134 -10.12 7.99 -8.61
C ASN A 134 -9.19 9.21 -8.82
N GLU A 135 -9.04 10.07 -7.81
CA GLU A 135 -8.17 11.26 -7.81
C GLU A 135 -6.83 11.01 -7.09
N THR A 136 -6.01 10.07 -7.56
CA THR A 136 -4.65 9.91 -7.05
C THR A 136 -3.76 11.11 -7.42
N ALA A 137 -2.67 11.32 -6.67
CA ALA A 137 -1.62 12.28 -6.97
C ALA A 137 -0.30 11.54 -7.32
N PRO A 138 0.66 12.20 -7.98
CA PRO A 138 1.99 11.61 -8.20
C PRO A 138 2.63 11.11 -6.90
N ALA A 139 3.38 10.02 -6.98
CA ALA A 139 3.95 9.31 -5.84
C ALA A 139 4.85 10.18 -4.93
N ASP A 140 5.42 11.24 -5.46
CA ASP A 140 6.32 12.19 -4.78
C ASP A 140 5.70 13.58 -4.55
N ALA A 141 4.39 13.75 -4.76
CA ALA A 141 3.72 15.05 -4.72
C ALA A 141 3.78 15.74 -3.34
N PHE A 142 3.96 14.99 -2.26
CA PHE A 142 3.85 15.51 -0.89
C PHE A 142 5.14 15.34 -0.07
N PRO A 143 6.23 16.07 -0.37
CA PRO A 143 7.50 15.92 0.36
C PRO A 143 7.41 16.35 1.83
N ALA A 144 6.47 17.26 2.18
CA ALA A 144 6.20 17.64 3.56
C ALA A 144 5.48 16.55 4.38
N GLY A 145 4.97 15.51 3.71
CA GLY A 145 4.35 14.32 4.31
C GLY A 145 5.32 13.18 4.63
N ALA A 146 6.63 13.42 4.53
CA ALA A 146 7.65 12.40 4.75
C ALA A 146 7.60 11.81 6.17
N SER A 147 7.83 10.50 6.27
CA SER A 147 8.04 9.80 7.54
C SER A 147 9.40 10.16 8.16
N PRO A 148 9.70 9.74 9.42
CA PRO A 148 11.02 9.95 10.03
C PRO A 148 12.20 9.39 9.23
N TYR A 149 11.91 8.42 8.38
CA TYR A 149 12.90 7.77 7.51
C TYR A 149 12.91 8.32 6.07
N GLY A 150 12.18 9.41 5.82
CA GLY A 150 12.09 10.03 4.49
C GLY A 150 11.21 9.29 3.48
N VAL A 151 10.38 8.36 3.94
CA VAL A 151 9.42 7.62 3.11
C VAL A 151 8.21 8.50 2.83
N LEU A 152 7.78 8.61 1.58
CA LEU A 152 6.64 9.43 1.14
C LEU A 152 5.40 8.58 0.88
N GLY A 153 4.22 9.21 0.93
CA GLY A 153 2.95 8.58 0.57
C GLY A 153 2.47 7.53 1.56
N MET A 154 2.90 7.60 2.84
CA MET A 154 2.47 6.66 3.88
C MET A 154 1.21 7.12 4.64
N ALA A 155 0.50 8.10 4.12
CA ALA A 155 -0.79 8.58 4.63
C ALA A 155 -1.57 9.20 3.47
N GLY A 156 -2.73 8.64 3.15
CA GLY A 156 -3.55 9.06 2.00
C GLY A 156 -2.94 8.66 0.65
N ASN A 157 -3.44 9.23 -0.40
CA ASN A 157 -3.19 8.92 -1.79
C ASN A 157 -3.66 7.50 -2.18
N THR A 158 -2.97 6.46 -1.75
CA THR A 158 -3.42 5.07 -1.91
C THR A 158 -3.25 4.29 -0.61
N TRP A 159 -4.22 3.46 -0.28
CA TRP A 159 -3.97 2.31 0.58
C TRP A 159 -2.83 1.48 0.00
N GLU A 160 -2.11 0.76 0.83
CA GLU A 160 -1.02 -0.07 0.36
C GLU A 160 -1.14 -1.50 0.83
N TRP A 161 -1.06 -2.44 -0.12
CA TRP A 161 -0.97 -3.87 0.17
C TRP A 161 0.27 -4.17 1.02
N VAL A 162 0.09 -5.00 2.04
CA VAL A 162 1.18 -5.59 2.82
C VAL A 162 1.20 -7.10 2.66
N ALA A 163 2.32 -7.75 3.00
CA ALA A 163 2.46 -9.21 2.93
C ALA A 163 1.50 -9.93 3.89
N SER A 164 1.28 -9.32 5.05
CA SER A 164 0.57 -9.93 6.18
C SER A 164 -0.90 -10.20 5.87
N ALA A 165 -1.40 -11.36 6.26
CA ALA A 165 -2.83 -11.61 6.37
C ALA A 165 -3.44 -10.67 7.43
N TYR A 166 -4.66 -10.18 7.16
CA TYR A 166 -5.37 -9.34 8.12
C TYR A 166 -5.86 -10.17 9.31
N ARG A 167 -5.21 -10.01 10.45
CA ARG A 167 -5.51 -10.72 11.70
C ARG A 167 -5.64 -9.76 12.87
N PRO A 168 -6.37 -10.14 13.95
CA PRO A 168 -6.44 -9.33 15.17
C PRO A 168 -5.08 -9.02 15.76
N TYR A 169 -5.00 -7.93 16.51
CA TYR A 169 -3.85 -7.60 17.35
C TYR A 169 -3.99 -8.28 18.73
N PRO A 170 -2.87 -8.50 19.45
CA PRO A 170 -1.50 -8.09 19.12
C PRO A 170 -0.92 -8.79 17.90
N TYR A 171 -0.01 -8.11 17.20
CA TYR A 171 0.74 -8.72 16.09
C TYR A 171 1.65 -9.83 16.61
N ASP A 172 1.52 -11.01 16.03
CA ASP A 172 2.37 -12.17 16.29
C ASP A 172 2.91 -12.71 14.95
N ALA A 173 4.21 -12.58 14.73
CA ALA A 173 4.86 -13.08 13.52
C ALA A 173 4.82 -14.61 13.41
N ALA A 174 4.58 -15.33 14.50
CA ALA A 174 4.52 -16.79 14.55
C ALA A 174 3.12 -17.37 14.28
N ASP A 175 2.08 -16.52 14.19
CA ASP A 175 0.70 -16.98 13.97
C ASP A 175 0.37 -17.37 12.52
N GLY A 176 1.37 -17.32 11.63
CA GLY A 176 1.23 -17.61 10.21
C GLY A 176 0.69 -16.46 9.38
N ARG A 177 0.53 -15.23 9.93
CA ARG A 177 0.04 -14.07 9.15
C ARG A 177 0.96 -13.68 8.00
N GLU A 178 2.24 -14.02 8.08
CA GLU A 178 3.23 -13.73 7.05
C GLU A 178 3.36 -14.85 5.98
N ASP A 179 2.66 -15.97 6.15
CA ASP A 179 2.62 -17.02 5.13
C ASP A 179 1.69 -16.59 3.97
N PRO A 180 2.20 -16.49 2.73
CA PRO A 180 1.39 -16.10 1.58
C PRO A 180 0.25 -17.09 1.27
N ALA A 181 0.32 -18.35 1.75
CA ALA A 181 -0.74 -19.34 1.60
C ALA A 181 -1.84 -19.19 2.66
N THR A 182 -1.65 -18.37 3.69
CA THR A 182 -2.56 -18.27 4.83
C THR A 182 -3.58 -17.15 4.67
N GLY A 183 -4.86 -17.51 4.76
CA GLY A 183 -5.99 -16.60 4.88
C GLY A 183 -6.41 -15.92 3.57
N PRO A 184 -7.71 -15.75 3.39
CA PRO A 184 -8.27 -15.13 2.18
C PRO A 184 -8.21 -13.60 2.21
N VAL A 185 -7.81 -12.98 3.32
CA VAL A 185 -7.87 -11.53 3.54
C VAL A 185 -6.48 -10.99 3.81
N ARG A 186 -6.03 -10.03 3.02
CA ARG A 186 -4.72 -9.36 3.15
C ARG A 186 -4.88 -7.98 3.78
N GLY A 187 -3.87 -7.56 4.54
CA GLY A 187 -3.83 -6.24 5.13
C GLY A 187 -3.59 -5.14 4.09
N THR A 188 -4.19 -3.99 4.32
CA THR A 188 -3.86 -2.73 3.66
C THR A 188 -3.62 -1.65 4.71
N ARG A 189 -2.82 -0.63 4.38
CA ARG A 189 -2.39 0.41 5.33
C ARG A 189 -2.45 1.80 4.70
N GLY A 190 -2.58 2.83 5.55
CA GLY A 190 -2.28 4.22 5.24
C GLY A 190 -3.44 5.12 4.82
N GLY A 191 -4.59 4.58 4.43
CA GLY A 191 -5.69 5.36 3.86
C GLY A 191 -5.47 5.71 2.38
N GLY A 192 -6.55 5.94 1.65
CA GLY A 192 -6.55 6.34 0.24
C GLY A 192 -6.82 7.83 0.05
N HIS A 193 -6.81 8.28 -1.22
CA HIS A 193 -7.14 9.66 -1.62
C HIS A 193 -8.58 10.05 -1.24
N ASP A 194 -9.48 9.10 -1.20
CA ASP A 194 -10.89 9.23 -0.86
C ASP A 194 -11.20 9.04 0.64
N SER A 195 -10.21 8.62 1.43
CA SER A 195 -10.35 8.48 2.88
C SER A 195 -10.49 9.84 3.58
N PRO A 196 -11.32 9.92 4.64
CA PRO A 196 -11.37 11.12 5.47
C PRO A 196 -10.07 11.31 6.28
N ALA A 197 -9.84 12.53 6.76
CA ALA A 197 -8.59 12.91 7.44
C ALA A 197 -8.24 12.06 8.68
N GLU A 198 -9.24 11.52 9.36
CA GLU A 198 -9.09 10.64 10.51
C GLU A 198 -8.62 9.22 10.16
N GLU A 199 -8.76 8.80 8.90
CA GLU A 199 -8.39 7.47 8.41
C GLU A 199 -7.05 7.41 7.67
N ILE A 200 -6.26 8.49 7.65
CA ILE A 200 -4.92 8.49 7.05
C ILE A 200 -3.81 8.48 8.11
N THR A 201 -4.02 7.75 9.20
CA THR A 201 -3.07 7.65 10.30
C THR A 201 -2.06 6.53 10.08
N THR A 202 -0.94 6.58 10.83
CA THR A 202 0.10 5.53 10.76
C THR A 202 -0.37 4.18 11.29
N THR A 203 -1.44 4.15 12.08
CA THR A 203 -2.03 2.92 12.64
C THR A 203 -3.22 2.41 11.84
N GLN A 204 -3.75 3.20 10.90
CA GLN A 204 -4.93 2.86 10.14
C GLN A 204 -4.77 1.54 9.40
N ARG A 205 -5.76 0.67 9.55
CA ARG A 205 -5.87 -0.65 8.92
C ARG A 205 -7.07 -0.70 7.96
N GLY A 206 -6.87 -1.27 6.78
CA GLY A 206 -7.92 -1.36 5.77
C GLY A 206 -8.90 -2.49 6.02
N ARG A 207 -9.95 -2.24 6.80
CA ARG A 207 -10.92 -3.25 7.25
C ARG A 207 -11.78 -3.83 6.13
N ASN A 208 -12.23 -2.99 5.21
CA ASN A 208 -13.18 -3.38 4.17
C ASN A 208 -12.49 -3.76 2.86
N LEU A 209 -11.38 -3.09 2.55
CA LEU A 209 -10.66 -3.25 1.29
C LEU A 209 -9.84 -4.54 1.23
N SER A 210 -9.41 -5.08 2.36
CA SER A 210 -8.65 -6.33 2.44
C SER A 210 -9.47 -7.61 2.21
N ARG A 211 -10.76 -7.50 1.91
CA ARG A 211 -11.63 -8.69 1.73
C ARG A 211 -11.52 -9.38 0.38
N ASN A 212 -11.03 -8.70 -0.64
CA ASN A 212 -10.82 -9.31 -1.96
C ASN A 212 -9.43 -9.01 -2.50
N PRO A 213 -8.40 -9.73 -2.05
CA PRO A 213 -7.03 -9.53 -2.52
C PRO A 213 -6.80 -10.00 -3.97
N ALA A 214 -7.76 -10.73 -4.56
CA ALA A 214 -7.67 -11.18 -5.95
C ALA A 214 -8.14 -10.13 -6.97
N ALA A 215 -8.82 -9.06 -6.52
CA ALA A 215 -9.26 -7.95 -7.36
C ALA A 215 -8.33 -6.75 -7.23
N GLY A 216 -8.30 -5.92 -8.27
CA GLY A 216 -7.80 -4.56 -8.22
C GLY A 216 -8.76 -3.64 -7.45
N HIS A 217 -8.27 -2.47 -7.04
CA HIS A 217 -9.04 -1.43 -6.40
C HIS A 217 -8.48 -0.06 -6.76
N HIS A 218 -9.35 0.88 -7.12
CA HIS A 218 -9.00 2.24 -7.57
C HIS A 218 -8.18 3.05 -6.57
N ASN A 219 -8.14 2.63 -5.31
CA ASN A 219 -7.48 3.34 -4.22
C ASN A 219 -6.45 2.50 -3.46
N ILE A 220 -6.08 1.30 -3.98
CA ILE A 220 -5.04 0.46 -3.38
C ILE A 220 -3.86 0.31 -4.32
N GLY A 221 -2.70 0.77 -3.86
CA GLY A 221 -1.40 0.54 -4.48
C GLY A 221 -0.51 -0.30 -3.56
N PHE A 222 0.80 -0.17 -3.70
CA PHE A 222 1.78 -0.89 -2.88
C PHE A 222 3.19 -0.31 -3.02
N ARG A 223 4.06 -0.72 -2.11
CA ARG A 223 5.52 -0.54 -2.21
C ARG A 223 6.24 -1.82 -1.85
N CYS A 224 7.55 -1.91 -2.18
CA CYS A 224 8.33 -3.09 -1.85
C CYS A 224 9.29 -2.84 -0.68
N ALA A 225 9.71 -3.95 -0.04
CA ALA A 225 10.73 -4.01 1.01
C ALA A 225 11.78 -5.07 0.69
N ARG A 226 12.89 -5.04 1.42
CA ARG A 226 13.99 -5.99 1.27
C ARG A 226 14.58 -6.36 2.62
#